data_6c6ab35283620a738fa21642ab39ceed
#
_entry.id   6c6ab35283620a738fa21642ab39ceed
#
_cell.length_a   1.000
_cell.length_b   1.000
_cell.length_c   1.000
_cell.angle_alpha   90.00
_cell.angle_beta   90.00
_cell.angle_gamma   90.00
#
_symmetry.space_group_name_H-M   'P 1'
#
loop_
_entity.id
_entity.type
_entity.pdbx_description
1 polymer ?
#
loop_
_entity_poly.entity_id
_entity_poly.type
_entity_poly.pdbx_seq_one_letter_code
_entity_poly.pdbx_strand_id
1 'polypeptide(L)'
;MQSTSQPILKDLVLIGGGHSHVAVIKSFGMKPMPGVRLTIISRDVHTPYSGMLPGYVAGHYQFDEVHIDLRPLAQFAGARLYHDEALRIDPANKTVICKGRPAVPYDVLSINIGSTPRIGNILGATEFAVAVKPISQFVDRWKQLLDRVVAQAGPHRIC
;
A
#
# COMPACT_ATOMS: atom_id res chain seq x y z
N MET A 1 18.08 -28.31 15.03
CA MET A 1 18.81 -27.96 13.82
C MET A 1 19.04 -26.46 13.85
N GLN A 2 20.28 -26.01 14.08
CA GLN A 2 20.63 -24.59 14.00
C GLN A 2 20.59 -24.20 12.52
N SER A 3 19.63 -23.33 12.14
CA SER A 3 19.67 -22.70 10.82
C SER A 3 20.87 -21.76 10.83
N THR A 4 21.94 -22.11 10.13
CA THR A 4 23.04 -21.20 9.82
C THR A 4 22.45 -20.03 9.05
N SER A 5 22.21 -18.91 9.72
CA SER A 5 21.78 -17.68 9.05
C SER A 5 22.91 -17.25 8.10
N GLN A 6 22.66 -17.33 6.81
CA GLN A 6 23.62 -16.84 5.83
C GLN A 6 23.81 -15.33 6.01
N PRO A 7 25.04 -14.81 5.85
CA PRO A 7 25.27 -13.38 5.97
C PRO A 7 24.43 -12.60 4.94
N ILE A 8 23.90 -11.47 5.38
CA ILE A 8 23.16 -10.57 4.49
C ILE A 8 24.16 -9.83 3.64
N LEU A 9 24.02 -9.98 2.31
CA LEU A 9 24.91 -9.36 1.31
C LEU A 9 24.24 -8.17 0.63
N LYS A 10 22.90 -8.16 0.55
CA LYS A 10 22.12 -7.15 -0.16
C LYS A 10 20.84 -6.79 0.57
N ASP A 11 20.52 -5.51 0.58
CA ASP A 11 19.26 -4.96 1.07
C ASP A 11 18.35 -4.57 -0.10
N LEU A 12 17.22 -5.29 -0.24
CA LEU A 12 16.13 -4.94 -1.14
C LEU A 12 15.03 -4.24 -0.34
N VAL A 13 14.78 -2.97 -0.67
CA VAL A 13 13.74 -2.18 -0.02
C VAL A 13 12.59 -1.92 -0.99
N LEU A 14 11.36 -2.21 -0.56
CA LEU A 14 10.12 -1.94 -1.28
C LEU A 14 9.37 -0.80 -0.58
N ILE A 15 9.13 0.32 -1.27
CA ILE A 15 8.29 1.40 -0.75
C ILE A 15 6.88 1.25 -1.31
N GLY A 16 5.91 1.09 -0.41
CA GLY A 16 4.50 0.89 -0.73
C GLY A 16 4.10 -0.57 -0.91
N GLY A 17 2.82 -0.85 -0.65
CA GLY A 17 2.21 -2.18 -0.72
C GLY A 17 1.47 -2.48 -2.03
N GLY A 18 1.80 -1.80 -3.13
CA GLY A 18 1.10 -2.02 -4.40
C GLY A 18 1.25 -3.45 -4.94
N HIS A 19 0.42 -3.83 -5.90
CA HIS A 19 0.28 -5.22 -6.39
C HIS A 19 1.55 -5.86 -6.89
N SER A 20 2.42 -5.12 -7.59
CA SER A 20 3.72 -5.65 -8.03
C SER A 20 4.61 -6.02 -6.84
N HIS A 21 4.55 -5.24 -5.74
CA HIS A 21 5.26 -5.58 -4.52
C HIS A 21 4.66 -6.78 -3.80
N VAL A 22 3.32 -6.94 -3.79
CA VAL A 22 2.66 -8.15 -3.30
C VAL A 22 3.17 -9.39 -4.03
N ALA A 23 3.29 -9.32 -5.36
CA ALA A 23 3.83 -10.41 -6.17
C ALA A 23 5.31 -10.71 -5.83
N VAL A 24 6.13 -9.67 -5.65
CA VAL A 24 7.53 -9.79 -5.23
C VAL A 24 7.62 -10.47 -3.85
N ILE A 25 6.88 -9.97 -2.86
CA ILE A 25 6.89 -10.52 -1.50
C ILE A 25 6.47 -12.00 -1.52
N LYS A 26 5.38 -12.33 -2.24
CA LYS A 26 4.94 -13.71 -2.42
C LYS A 26 6.04 -14.58 -3.04
N SER A 27 6.71 -14.08 -4.07
CA SER A 27 7.79 -14.81 -4.73
C SER A 27 8.97 -15.09 -3.79
N PHE A 28 9.33 -14.14 -2.92
CA PHE A 28 10.35 -14.34 -1.89
C PHE A 28 9.94 -15.40 -0.87
N GLY A 29 8.66 -15.45 -0.47
CA GLY A 29 8.15 -16.50 0.42
C GLY A 29 8.18 -17.88 -0.22
N MET A 30 7.86 -17.96 -1.52
CA MET A 30 7.88 -19.23 -2.27
C MET A 30 9.30 -19.70 -2.60
N LYS A 31 10.21 -18.76 -2.89
CA LYS A 31 11.60 -19.05 -3.27
C LYS A 31 12.51 -17.98 -2.66
N PRO A 32 12.91 -18.15 -1.39
CA PRO A 32 13.81 -17.22 -0.73
C PRO A 32 15.13 -17.06 -1.49
N MET A 33 15.65 -15.83 -1.52
CA MET A 33 16.96 -15.54 -2.12
C MET A 33 18.01 -15.44 -1.01
N PRO A 34 18.94 -16.41 -0.92
CA PRO A 34 19.99 -16.38 0.09
C PRO A 34 20.82 -15.11 0.03
N GLY A 35 21.13 -14.53 1.18
CA GLY A 35 21.92 -13.27 1.27
C GLY A 35 21.15 -12.00 0.96
N VAL A 36 19.87 -12.07 0.56
CA VAL A 36 19.03 -10.88 0.34
C VAL A 36 18.10 -10.65 1.52
N ARG A 37 18.17 -9.47 2.11
CA ARG A 37 17.23 -9.02 3.13
C ARG A 37 16.14 -8.18 2.49
N LEU A 38 14.89 -8.67 2.56
CA LEU A 38 13.72 -7.95 2.05
C LEU A 38 13.13 -7.06 3.17
N THR A 39 12.95 -5.78 2.85
CA THR A 39 12.29 -4.82 3.74
C THR A 39 11.17 -4.12 2.98
N ILE A 40 9.99 -4.04 3.58
CA ILE A 40 8.83 -3.34 3.06
C ILE A 40 8.58 -2.11 3.94
N ILE A 41 8.45 -0.93 3.35
CA ILE A 41 8.04 0.31 4.03
C ILE A 41 6.69 0.69 3.46
N SER A 42 5.65 0.64 4.28
CA SER A 42 4.29 0.99 3.83
C SER A 42 3.54 1.77 4.90
N ARG A 43 2.89 2.85 4.48
CA ARG A 43 2.00 3.63 5.33
C ARG A 43 0.76 2.85 5.73
N ASP A 44 0.26 2.01 4.82
CA ASP A 44 -0.93 1.19 5.02
C ASP A 44 -0.51 -0.29 5.05
N VAL A 45 -1.02 -1.06 6.00
CA VAL A 45 -0.75 -2.50 6.10
C VAL A 45 -1.74 -3.34 5.29
N HIS A 46 -2.90 -2.76 4.95
CA HIS A 46 -3.88 -3.36 4.06
C HIS A 46 -3.77 -2.71 2.68
N THR A 47 -3.52 -3.51 1.67
CA THR A 47 -3.44 -3.01 0.30
C THR A 47 -4.67 -3.46 -0.48
N PRO A 48 -5.50 -2.51 -0.98
CA PRO A 48 -6.70 -2.86 -1.71
C PRO A 48 -6.39 -3.34 -3.13
N TYR A 49 -7.13 -4.35 -3.58
CA TYR A 49 -7.12 -4.76 -4.98
C TYR A 49 -8.07 -3.90 -5.80
N SER A 50 -7.52 -2.98 -6.57
CA SER A 50 -8.30 -1.99 -7.32
C SER A 50 -9.32 -2.60 -8.28
N GLY A 51 -9.07 -3.77 -8.85
CA GLY A 51 -9.98 -4.49 -9.74
C GLY A 51 -11.25 -5.01 -9.05
N MET A 52 -11.22 -5.20 -7.72
CA MET A 52 -12.37 -5.68 -6.95
C MET A 52 -13.16 -4.55 -6.27
N LEU A 53 -12.65 -3.32 -6.27
CA LEU A 53 -13.33 -2.19 -5.62
C LEU A 53 -14.74 -1.89 -6.15
N PRO A 54 -15.02 -1.97 -7.47
CA PRO A 54 -16.40 -1.81 -7.95
C PRO A 54 -17.37 -2.81 -7.33
N GLY A 55 -16.95 -4.07 -7.16
CA GLY A 55 -17.73 -5.10 -6.50
C GLY A 55 -17.90 -4.84 -4.99
N TYR A 56 -16.89 -4.29 -4.33
CA TYR A 56 -17.01 -3.84 -2.94
C TYR A 56 -18.03 -2.71 -2.80
N VAL A 57 -18.00 -1.71 -3.68
CA VAL A 57 -18.96 -0.61 -3.71
C VAL A 57 -20.38 -1.12 -3.96
N ALA A 58 -20.54 -2.12 -4.84
CA ALA A 58 -21.81 -2.77 -5.14
C ALA A 58 -22.30 -3.73 -4.02
N GLY A 59 -21.51 -3.94 -2.96
CA GLY A 59 -21.87 -4.85 -1.87
C GLY A 59 -21.65 -6.34 -2.15
N HIS A 60 -20.94 -6.68 -3.25
CA HIS A 60 -20.65 -8.08 -3.60
C HIS A 60 -19.48 -8.66 -2.80
N TYR A 61 -18.60 -7.82 -2.27
CA TYR A 61 -17.42 -8.23 -1.52
C TYR A 61 -17.35 -7.51 -0.17
N GLN A 62 -16.78 -8.20 0.82
CA GLN A 62 -16.44 -7.62 2.10
C GLN A 62 -15.04 -6.97 2.06
N PHE A 63 -14.71 -6.19 3.10
CA PHE A 63 -13.43 -5.49 3.19
C PHE A 63 -12.23 -6.43 3.05
N ASP A 64 -12.22 -7.55 3.78
CA ASP A 64 -11.11 -8.50 3.80
C ASP A 64 -10.93 -9.25 2.47
N GLU A 65 -12.00 -9.36 1.67
CA GLU A 65 -11.92 -10.02 0.35
C GLU A 65 -11.23 -9.12 -0.69
N VAL A 66 -11.30 -7.79 -0.52
CA VAL A 66 -10.72 -6.83 -1.45
C VAL A 66 -9.41 -6.23 -0.98
N HIS A 67 -8.93 -6.60 0.22
CA HIS A 67 -7.68 -6.10 0.79
C HIS A 67 -6.72 -7.24 1.09
N ILE A 68 -5.45 -7.03 0.77
CA ILE A 68 -4.36 -7.95 1.11
C ILE A 68 -3.67 -7.40 2.36
N ASP A 69 -3.63 -8.18 3.43
CA ASP A 69 -2.86 -7.85 4.63
C ASP A 69 -1.37 -8.14 4.38
N LEU A 70 -0.55 -7.10 4.45
CA LEU A 70 0.89 -7.22 4.24
C LEU A 70 1.62 -7.89 5.42
N ARG A 71 1.02 -7.95 6.61
CA ARG A 71 1.66 -8.53 7.80
C ARG A 71 1.91 -10.03 7.66
N PRO A 72 0.89 -10.89 7.44
CA PRO A 72 1.12 -12.30 7.23
C PRO A 72 1.92 -12.58 5.96
N LEU A 73 1.77 -11.75 4.92
CA LEU A 73 2.53 -11.89 3.68
C LEU A 73 4.03 -11.60 3.90
N ALA A 74 4.37 -10.56 4.66
CA ALA A 74 5.74 -10.24 5.02
C ALA A 74 6.35 -11.35 5.90
N GLN A 75 5.59 -11.88 6.87
CA GLN A 75 6.01 -13.00 7.70
C GLN A 75 6.30 -14.25 6.86
N PHE A 76 5.42 -14.58 5.91
CA PHE A 76 5.62 -15.70 4.99
C PHE A 76 6.91 -15.56 4.17
N ALA A 77 7.24 -14.33 3.75
CA ALA A 77 8.45 -14.03 3.00
C ALA A 77 9.72 -13.90 3.86
N GLY A 78 9.63 -13.96 5.19
CA GLY A 78 10.74 -13.63 6.09
C GLY A 78 11.20 -12.18 5.97
N ALA A 79 10.31 -11.29 5.50
CA ALA A 79 10.59 -9.90 5.23
C ALA A 79 10.34 -9.02 6.46
N ARG A 80 11.08 -7.91 6.56
CA ARG A 80 10.81 -6.86 7.54
C ARG A 80 9.68 -5.98 7.03
N LEU A 81 8.63 -5.82 7.80
CA LEU A 81 7.57 -4.86 7.50
C LEU A 81 7.69 -3.65 8.43
N TYR A 82 7.90 -2.50 7.81
CA TYR A 82 7.93 -1.22 8.48
C TYR A 82 6.63 -0.47 8.17
N HIS A 83 5.71 -0.47 9.14
CA HIS A 83 4.51 0.35 9.10
C HIS A 83 4.91 1.81 9.38
N ASP A 84 5.29 2.51 8.31
CA ASP A 84 5.82 3.88 8.38
C ASP A 84 5.69 4.57 7.03
N GLU A 85 5.89 5.88 7.01
CA GLU A 85 5.82 6.71 5.81
C GLU A 85 7.23 7.05 5.31
N ALA A 86 7.52 6.69 4.05
CA ALA A 86 8.74 7.13 3.38
C ALA A 86 8.57 8.59 2.94
N LEU A 87 9.37 9.48 3.51
CA LEU A 87 9.29 10.93 3.24
C LEU A 87 10.21 11.36 2.10
N ARG A 88 11.40 10.75 2.01
CA ARG A 88 12.43 11.13 1.04
C ARG A 88 13.36 9.96 0.76
N ILE A 89 13.88 9.92 -0.45
CA ILE A 89 14.95 9.02 -0.86
C ILE A 89 16.22 9.86 -0.99
N ASP A 90 17.31 9.36 -0.43
CA ASP A 90 18.65 9.90 -0.62
C ASP A 90 19.45 8.91 -1.49
N PRO A 91 19.52 9.14 -2.82
CA PRO A 91 20.22 8.24 -3.74
C PRO A 91 21.73 8.24 -3.56
N ALA A 92 22.31 9.36 -3.10
CA ALA A 92 23.76 9.49 -2.89
C ALA A 92 24.23 8.59 -1.75
N ASN A 93 23.48 8.54 -0.66
CA ASN A 93 23.75 7.69 0.50
C ASN A 93 23.00 6.35 0.46
N LYS A 94 22.21 6.09 -0.58
CA LYS A 94 21.36 4.90 -0.71
C LYS A 94 20.51 4.64 0.53
N THR A 95 19.77 5.65 0.98
CA THR A 95 18.90 5.55 2.15
C THR A 95 17.50 6.08 1.88
N VAL A 96 16.52 5.48 2.56
CA VAL A 96 15.13 5.97 2.62
C VAL A 96 14.93 6.66 3.97
N ILE A 97 14.55 7.94 3.94
CA ILE A 97 14.20 8.71 5.13
C ILE A 97 12.73 8.46 5.45
N CYS A 98 12.46 7.94 6.63
CA CYS A 98 11.13 7.63 7.14
C CYS A 98 10.69 8.65 8.19
N LYS A 99 9.38 8.69 8.45
CA LYS A 99 8.78 9.63 9.40
C LYS A 99 9.06 9.28 10.85
N GLY A 100 8.95 8.01 11.20
CA GLY A 100 8.94 7.52 12.59
C GLY A 100 10.14 6.64 12.96
N ARG A 101 11.17 6.54 12.10
CA ARG A 101 12.34 5.67 12.34
C ARG A 101 13.63 6.23 11.73
N PRO A 102 14.79 5.70 12.11
CA PRO A 102 16.05 6.00 11.44
C PRO A 102 16.02 5.66 9.96
N ALA A 103 16.90 6.31 9.18
CA ALA A 103 17.04 6.07 7.76
C ALA A 103 17.29 4.59 7.45
N VAL A 104 16.62 4.06 6.44
CA VAL A 104 16.71 2.65 6.03
C VAL A 104 17.66 2.54 4.84
N PRO A 105 18.81 1.88 4.98
CA PRO A 105 19.73 1.68 3.87
C PRO A 105 19.17 0.67 2.86
N TYR A 106 19.61 0.80 1.59
CA TYR A 106 19.26 -0.12 0.51
C TYR A 106 20.39 -0.30 -0.49
N ASP A 107 20.50 -1.47 -1.08
CA ASP A 107 21.27 -1.73 -2.29
C ASP A 107 20.38 -1.57 -3.53
N VAL A 108 19.16 -2.09 -3.43
CA VAL A 108 18.13 -2.02 -4.48
C VAL A 108 16.85 -1.47 -3.86
N LEU A 109 16.26 -0.50 -4.55
CA LEU A 109 15.03 0.16 -4.13
C LEU A 109 13.96 0.01 -5.22
N SER A 110 12.75 -0.38 -4.82
CA SER A 110 11.58 -0.39 -5.68
C SER A 110 10.47 0.45 -5.06
N ILE A 111 9.71 1.18 -5.90
CA ILE A 111 8.65 2.08 -5.45
C ILE A 111 7.34 1.68 -6.13
N ASN A 112 6.33 1.38 -5.32
CA ASN A 112 4.97 1.10 -5.77
C ASN A 112 3.95 1.62 -4.76
N ILE A 113 3.77 2.92 -4.76
CA ILE A 113 2.91 3.68 -3.82
C ILE A 113 1.54 4.02 -4.40
N GLY A 114 1.22 3.53 -5.60
CA GLY A 114 0.02 3.91 -6.32
C GLY A 114 0.13 5.27 -7.01
N SER A 115 -1.01 5.81 -7.41
CA SER A 115 -1.09 7.10 -8.10
C SER A 115 -2.26 7.94 -7.58
N THR A 116 -2.16 9.24 -7.73
CA THR A 116 -3.26 10.19 -7.46
C THR A 116 -3.50 11.02 -8.71
N PRO A 117 -4.75 11.11 -9.22
CA PRO A 117 -5.07 11.95 -10.37
C PRO A 117 -4.84 13.43 -10.05
N ARG A 118 -4.40 14.19 -11.04
CA ARG A 118 -4.36 15.65 -10.96
C ARG A 118 -5.74 16.21 -11.29
N ILE A 119 -6.48 16.68 -10.29
CA ILE A 119 -7.83 17.24 -10.47
C ILE A 119 -7.86 18.76 -10.35
N GLY A 120 -6.76 19.42 -10.01
CA GLY A 120 -6.69 20.87 -9.72
C GLY A 120 -7.04 21.77 -10.92
N ASN A 121 -7.01 21.25 -12.15
CA ASN A 121 -7.36 22.00 -13.35
C ASN A 121 -8.83 21.82 -13.78
N ILE A 122 -9.62 21.05 -13.04
CA ILE A 122 -11.03 20.79 -13.32
C ILE A 122 -11.86 21.63 -12.35
N LEU A 123 -12.59 22.62 -12.88
CA LEU A 123 -13.40 23.51 -12.06
C LEU A 123 -14.44 22.73 -11.26
N GLY A 124 -14.47 22.95 -9.93
CA GLY A 124 -15.40 22.27 -9.02
C GLY A 124 -14.99 20.85 -8.62
N ALA A 125 -13.98 20.23 -9.24
CA ALA A 125 -13.63 18.84 -8.95
C ALA A 125 -13.13 18.63 -7.50
N THR A 126 -12.42 19.60 -6.94
CA THR A 126 -11.96 19.54 -5.54
C THR A 126 -13.08 19.69 -4.52
N GLU A 127 -14.17 20.34 -4.89
CA GLU A 127 -15.31 20.64 -4.01
C GLU A 127 -16.42 19.57 -4.12
N PHE A 128 -16.71 19.12 -5.33
CA PHE A 128 -17.89 18.29 -5.61
C PHE A 128 -17.58 16.83 -5.94
N ALA A 129 -16.32 16.48 -6.29
CA ALA A 129 -15.99 15.12 -6.65
C ALA A 129 -15.40 14.32 -5.47
N VAL A 130 -15.78 13.04 -5.37
CA VAL A 130 -15.14 12.09 -4.44
C VAL A 130 -13.96 11.43 -5.13
N ALA A 131 -12.74 11.72 -4.66
CA ALA A 131 -11.55 11.13 -5.24
C ALA A 131 -11.47 9.62 -4.93
N VAL A 132 -11.44 8.80 -5.99
CA VAL A 132 -11.27 7.34 -5.88
C VAL A 132 -9.81 6.95 -5.57
N LYS A 133 -8.86 7.82 -5.86
CA LYS A 133 -7.45 7.62 -5.54
C LYS A 133 -6.91 8.72 -4.62
N PRO A 134 -5.99 8.42 -3.70
CA PRO A 134 -5.43 7.09 -3.42
C PRO A 134 -6.48 6.13 -2.87
N ILE A 135 -6.39 4.86 -3.27
CA ILE A 135 -7.41 3.85 -2.99
C ILE A 135 -7.53 3.56 -1.48
N SER A 136 -6.43 3.65 -0.73
CA SER A 136 -6.44 3.48 0.73
C SER A 136 -7.41 4.43 1.45
N GLN A 137 -7.67 5.61 0.89
CA GLN A 137 -8.61 6.60 1.44
C GLN A 137 -10.03 6.48 0.84
N PHE A 138 -10.18 5.73 -0.24
CA PHE A 138 -11.47 5.63 -0.94
C PHE A 138 -12.54 4.96 -0.10
N VAL A 139 -12.22 3.89 0.62
CA VAL A 139 -13.17 3.15 1.46
C VAL A 139 -13.79 4.05 2.53
N ASP A 140 -12.98 4.89 3.18
CA ASP A 140 -13.47 5.81 4.20
C ASP A 140 -14.34 6.91 3.58
N ARG A 141 -13.92 7.45 2.44
CA ARG A 141 -14.72 8.44 1.68
C ARG A 141 -16.04 7.87 1.19
N TRP A 142 -16.03 6.61 0.75
CA TRP A 142 -17.24 5.91 0.32
C TRP A 142 -18.22 5.72 1.50
N LYS A 143 -17.74 5.27 2.67
CA LYS A 143 -18.56 5.16 3.87
C LYS A 143 -19.17 6.51 4.26
N GLN A 144 -18.36 7.57 4.31
CA GLN A 144 -18.85 8.93 4.60
C GLN A 144 -19.90 9.42 3.61
N LEU A 145 -19.76 9.06 2.33
CA LEU A 145 -20.77 9.38 1.31
C LEU A 145 -22.07 8.63 1.58
N LEU A 146 -22.00 7.33 1.85
CA LEU A 146 -23.17 6.52 2.20
C LEU A 146 -23.90 7.06 3.44
N ASP A 147 -23.15 7.37 4.50
CA ASP A 147 -23.72 7.91 5.75
C ASP A 147 -24.46 9.23 5.48
N ARG A 148 -23.90 10.11 4.65
CA ARG A 148 -24.54 11.37 4.25
C ARG A 148 -25.82 11.12 3.44
N VAL A 149 -25.80 10.20 2.50
CA VAL A 149 -26.95 9.86 1.66
C VAL A 149 -28.08 9.27 2.51
N VAL A 150 -27.75 8.38 3.43
CA VAL A 150 -28.73 7.77 4.34
C VAL A 150 -29.33 8.79 5.32
N ALA A 151 -28.54 9.75 5.79
CA ALA A 151 -28.99 10.78 6.74
C ALA A 151 -29.88 11.86 6.09
N GLN A 152 -29.85 12.00 4.76
CA GLN A 152 -30.67 12.98 4.04
C GLN A 152 -31.98 12.33 3.56
N ALA A 153 -33.12 12.86 4.02
CA ALA A 153 -34.44 12.45 3.50
C ALA A 153 -34.69 13.07 2.11
N GLY A 154 -34.90 12.24 1.08
CA GLY A 154 -35.25 12.68 -0.26
C GLY A 154 -34.51 11.96 -1.38
N PRO A 155 -34.88 12.20 -2.66
CA PRO A 155 -34.21 11.59 -3.77
C PRO A 155 -32.80 12.21 -3.96
N HIS A 156 -31.79 11.34 -4.04
CA HIS A 156 -30.39 11.74 -4.27
C HIS A 156 -29.99 11.44 -5.71
N ARG A 157 -29.29 12.36 -6.34
CA ARG A 157 -28.63 12.13 -7.63
C ARG A 157 -27.13 12.00 -7.37
N ILE A 158 -26.61 10.81 -7.61
CA ILE A 158 -25.15 10.52 -7.61
C ILE A 158 -24.72 10.48 -9.08
N CYS A 159 -23.85 11.37 -9.48
CA CYS A 159 -23.30 11.45 -10.84
C CYS A 159 -21.86 10.99 -10.87
#